data_c8e0dc0a8f821732a7f9f54573449baa
#
_entry.id   c8e0dc0a8f821732a7f9f54573449baa
#
_cell.length_a   1.000
_cell.length_b   1.000
_cell.length_c   1.000
_cell.angle_alpha   90.00
_cell.angle_beta   90.00
_cell.angle_gamma   90.00
#
_symmetry.space_group_name_H-M   'P 1'
#
loop_
_entity.id
_entity.type
_entity.pdbx_description
1 polymer ?
#
loop_
_entity_poly.entity_id
_entity_poly.type
_entity_poly.pdbx_seq_one_letter_code
_entity_poly.pdbx_strand_id
1 'polypeptide(L)'
;MKTKVYNHTGAESRTLELPENIFGLNWNADLVHQVFESMRSNARANTAHTKDRSEVRGGGRKPWRQKGTGQARHGSKRSPLWAGGGITHGPRSERNYDKKINKKMRAKALYVALSQKMRDNQVLFVESFENLSGKTKDMKTVLENFEKISGFETINTKKHNNIYMTSPEVSAELKNAAKNLAHVTLQDVKNLNVVDVMNYRYFVISSPEKTVEFLQTKLTNK
;
A
#
# COMPACT_ATOMS: atom_id res chain seq x y z
N MET A 1 13.66 10.64 -21.33
CA MET A 1 13.81 9.17 -21.30
C MET A 1 12.77 8.56 -22.23
N LYS A 2 13.12 7.59 -23.12
CA LYS A 2 12.15 7.00 -24.06
C LYS A 2 11.72 5.62 -23.60
N THR A 3 10.44 5.28 -23.76
CA THR A 3 9.88 3.97 -23.42
C THR A 3 8.89 3.52 -24.49
N LYS A 4 8.68 2.20 -24.59
CA LYS A 4 7.71 1.60 -25.51
C LYS A 4 6.34 1.55 -24.85
N VAL A 5 5.30 1.82 -25.63
CA VAL A 5 3.90 1.67 -25.25
C VAL A 5 3.32 0.49 -26.02
N TYR A 6 2.61 -0.37 -25.30
CA TYR A 6 2.03 -1.60 -25.84
C TYR A 6 0.50 -1.48 -25.92
N ASN A 7 -0.09 -2.21 -26.82
CA ASN A 7 -1.54 -2.39 -26.87
C ASN A 7 -2.00 -3.60 -26.02
N HIS A 8 -3.30 -3.84 -25.92
CA HIS A 8 -3.87 -4.97 -25.19
C HIS A 8 -3.51 -6.36 -25.77
N THR A 9 -2.99 -6.43 -26.99
CA THR A 9 -2.50 -7.67 -27.62
C THR A 9 -1.02 -7.94 -27.33
N GLY A 10 -0.32 -7.03 -26.64
CA GLY A 10 1.12 -7.14 -26.35
C GLY A 10 2.04 -6.68 -27.49
N ALA A 11 1.48 -6.12 -28.57
CA ALA A 11 2.28 -5.54 -29.67
C ALA A 11 2.71 -4.11 -29.32
N GLU A 12 3.93 -3.74 -29.76
CA GLU A 12 4.42 -2.36 -29.63
C GLU A 12 3.57 -1.43 -30.51
N SER A 13 3.00 -0.39 -29.91
CA SER A 13 2.18 0.62 -30.59
C SER A 13 3.00 1.84 -30.95
N ARG A 14 3.65 2.44 -29.97
CA ARG A 14 4.43 3.68 -30.15
C ARG A 14 5.51 3.85 -29.09
N THR A 15 6.35 4.85 -29.27
CA THR A 15 7.35 5.25 -28.28
C THR A 15 6.89 6.55 -27.60
N LEU A 16 6.99 6.61 -26.28
CA LEU A 16 6.64 7.76 -25.46
C LEU A 16 7.89 8.36 -24.84
N GLU A 17 7.96 9.69 -24.79
CA GLU A 17 8.98 10.41 -24.03
C GLU A 17 8.50 10.66 -22.60
N LEU A 18 9.27 10.18 -21.63
CA LEU A 18 8.98 10.32 -20.21
C LEU A 18 9.78 11.49 -19.61
N PRO A 19 9.15 12.28 -18.70
CA PRO A 19 9.82 13.35 -18.00
C PRO A 19 10.81 12.82 -16.96
N GLU A 20 12.04 13.32 -17.00
CA GLU A 20 13.13 12.88 -16.10
C GLU A 20 12.89 13.28 -14.64
N ASN A 21 12.12 14.34 -14.40
CA ASN A 21 11.74 14.79 -13.06
C ASN A 21 10.80 13.83 -12.32
N ILE A 22 10.21 12.83 -13.00
CA ILE A 22 9.33 11.80 -12.43
C ILE A 22 9.98 10.41 -12.50
N PHE A 23 10.62 10.07 -13.61
CA PHE A 23 11.13 8.71 -13.88
C PHE A 23 12.67 8.62 -13.89
N GLY A 24 13.37 9.76 -13.77
CA GLY A 24 14.84 9.83 -13.80
C GLY A 24 15.52 10.06 -12.46
N LEU A 25 14.77 10.10 -11.34
CA LEU A 25 15.32 10.46 -10.03
C LEU A 25 16.25 9.37 -9.47
N ASN A 26 17.33 9.79 -8.81
CA ASN A 26 18.22 8.87 -8.10
C ASN A 26 17.52 8.22 -6.91
N TRP A 27 17.86 6.95 -6.65
CA TRP A 27 17.35 6.20 -5.50
C TRP A 27 17.75 6.85 -4.17
N ASN A 28 16.79 6.98 -3.27
CA ASN A 28 17.01 7.45 -1.90
C ASN A 28 16.23 6.54 -0.94
N ALA A 29 16.93 5.57 -0.36
CA ALA A 29 16.35 4.55 0.50
C ALA A 29 15.70 5.15 1.76
N ASP A 30 16.37 6.11 2.41
CA ASP A 30 15.91 6.69 3.68
C ASP A 30 14.58 7.43 3.48
N LEU A 31 14.47 8.22 2.42
CA LEU A 31 13.24 8.95 2.09
C LEU A 31 12.08 7.99 1.81
N VAL A 32 12.32 6.97 0.98
CA VAL A 32 11.28 5.99 0.61
C VAL A 32 10.88 5.19 1.85
N HIS A 33 11.82 4.72 2.65
CA HIS A 33 11.55 3.97 3.88
C HIS A 33 10.75 4.79 4.89
N GLN A 34 11.15 6.04 5.16
CA GLN A 34 10.45 6.92 6.10
C GLN A 34 8.99 7.13 5.69
N VAL A 35 8.75 7.41 4.40
CA VAL A 35 7.39 7.64 3.89
C VAL A 35 6.58 6.35 3.91
N PHE A 36 7.17 5.22 3.48
CA PHE A 36 6.54 3.91 3.47
C PHE A 36 6.09 3.48 4.88
N GLU A 37 6.97 3.53 5.88
CA GLU A 37 6.65 3.18 7.27
C GLU A 37 5.62 4.14 7.88
N SER A 38 5.68 5.42 7.54
CA SER A 38 4.70 6.39 8.03
C SER A 38 3.31 6.12 7.43
N MET A 39 3.21 5.79 6.14
CA MET A 39 1.94 5.45 5.49
C MET A 39 1.36 4.13 6.04
N ARG A 40 2.20 3.11 6.28
CA ARG A 40 1.76 1.85 6.92
C ARG A 40 1.26 2.09 8.34
N SER A 41 1.94 2.95 9.09
CA SER A 41 1.52 3.33 10.44
C SER A 41 0.15 4.01 10.43
N ASN A 42 -0.10 4.91 9.47
CA ASN A 42 -1.37 5.64 9.33
C ASN A 42 -2.53 4.74 8.87
N ALA A 43 -2.22 3.66 8.14
CA ALA A 43 -3.24 2.69 7.72
C ALA A 43 -3.62 1.69 8.84
N ARG A 44 -2.93 1.72 9.98
CA ARG A 44 -3.14 0.77 11.07
C ARG A 44 -4.42 1.10 11.83
N ALA A 45 -5.34 0.13 11.92
CA ALA A 45 -6.52 0.23 12.77
C ALA A 45 -6.16 -0.03 14.25
N ASN A 46 -6.61 0.86 15.15
CA ASN A 46 -6.38 0.76 16.61
C ASN A 46 -7.46 -0.08 17.29
N THR A 47 -7.54 -1.37 16.96
CA THR A 47 -8.57 -2.27 17.51
C THR A 47 -8.14 -3.00 18.76
N ALA A 48 -6.84 -3.20 18.95
CA ALA A 48 -6.31 -3.95 20.08
C ALA A 48 -6.44 -3.12 21.39
N HIS A 49 -7.08 -3.73 22.39
CA HIS A 49 -7.26 -3.12 23.71
C HIS A 49 -7.16 -4.17 24.81
N THR A 50 -6.51 -3.85 25.90
CA THR A 50 -6.44 -4.68 27.11
C THR A 50 -6.92 -3.86 28.30
N LYS A 51 -7.62 -4.53 29.22
CA LYS A 51 -8.11 -3.89 30.44
C LYS A 51 -6.97 -3.69 31.44
N ASP A 52 -6.77 -2.47 31.89
CA ASP A 52 -5.88 -2.17 33.00
C ASP A 52 -6.56 -2.44 34.35
N ARG A 53 -5.85 -2.21 35.46
CA ARG A 53 -6.38 -2.44 36.81
C ARG A 53 -7.61 -1.60 37.13
N SER A 54 -7.87 -0.49 36.47
CA SER A 54 -9.05 0.36 36.68
C SER A 54 -10.28 -0.18 35.99
N GLU A 55 -10.10 -0.82 34.83
CA GLU A 55 -11.15 -1.35 33.94
C GLU A 55 -11.59 -2.78 34.32
N VAL A 56 -10.75 -3.53 35.03
CA VAL A 56 -11.09 -4.89 35.47
C VAL A 56 -12.17 -4.81 36.55
N ARG A 57 -13.23 -5.64 36.37
CA ARG A 57 -14.34 -5.73 37.36
C ARG A 57 -13.87 -6.36 38.65
N GLY A 58 -14.30 -5.85 39.81
CA GLY A 58 -14.04 -6.43 41.13
C GLY A 58 -13.07 -5.60 41.98
N GLY A 59 -12.48 -6.16 42.99
CA GLY A 59 -11.36 -5.59 43.79
C GLY A 59 -11.70 -4.42 44.70
N GLY A 60 -12.96 -4.10 44.96
CA GLY A 60 -13.36 -3.02 45.87
C GLY A 60 -13.00 -3.30 47.35
N ARG A 61 -12.95 -4.57 47.73
CA ARG A 61 -12.57 -4.98 49.11
C ARG A 61 -11.09 -5.36 49.15
N LYS A 62 -10.37 -4.87 50.20
CA LYS A 62 -8.99 -5.27 50.46
C LYS A 62 -8.95 -6.78 50.78
N PRO A 63 -8.02 -7.55 50.17
CA PRO A 63 -7.95 -9.01 50.34
C PRO A 63 -7.81 -9.47 51.81
N TRP A 64 -6.96 -8.80 52.59
CA TRP A 64 -6.72 -9.02 54.00
C TRP A 64 -6.24 -7.75 54.71
N ARG A 65 -6.20 -7.78 56.04
CA ARG A 65 -5.73 -6.67 56.86
C ARG A 65 -4.27 -6.34 56.62
N GLN A 66 -3.87 -5.09 56.89
CA GLN A 66 -2.55 -4.53 56.55
C GLN A 66 -1.39 -5.20 57.31
N LYS A 67 -1.62 -5.69 58.52
CA LYS A 67 -0.61 -6.30 59.40
C LYS A 67 -1.19 -7.54 60.09
N GLY A 68 -0.31 -8.43 60.59
CA GLY A 68 -0.72 -9.57 61.42
C GLY A 68 -1.26 -10.80 60.64
N THR A 69 -0.96 -10.92 59.34
CA THR A 69 -1.33 -12.09 58.52
C THR A 69 -0.13 -12.89 58.01
N GLY A 70 1.09 -12.39 58.19
CA GLY A 70 2.30 -13.01 57.62
C GLY A 70 2.38 -12.96 56.09
N GLN A 71 1.37 -12.46 55.41
CA GLN A 71 1.30 -12.38 53.96
C GLN A 71 1.78 -11.03 53.40
N ALA A 72 2.16 -11.01 52.14
CA ALA A 72 2.52 -9.77 51.43
C ALA A 72 1.34 -8.79 51.44
N ARG A 73 1.63 -7.50 51.51
CA ARG A 73 0.59 -6.45 51.57
C ARG A 73 -0.04 -6.23 50.20
N HIS A 74 -1.33 -6.41 50.08
CA HIS A 74 -2.09 -6.15 48.86
C HIS A 74 -3.26 -5.21 49.12
N GLY A 75 -3.45 -4.24 48.24
CA GLY A 75 -4.58 -3.30 48.29
C GLY A 75 -5.80 -3.79 47.51
N SER A 76 -5.57 -4.50 46.40
CA SER A 76 -6.65 -4.95 45.51
C SER A 76 -6.25 -6.19 44.73
N LYS A 77 -7.21 -7.07 44.48
CA LYS A 77 -7.05 -8.25 43.58
C LYS A 77 -6.97 -7.88 42.08
N ARG A 78 -7.30 -6.62 41.75
CA ARG A 78 -7.15 -6.12 40.37
C ARG A 78 -5.68 -5.83 39.95
N SER A 79 -4.75 -5.90 40.93
CA SER A 79 -3.33 -5.68 40.66
C SER A 79 -2.82 -6.65 39.59
N PRO A 80 -1.92 -6.23 38.70
CA PRO A 80 -1.31 -7.12 37.69
C PRO A 80 -0.59 -8.36 38.25
N LEU A 81 -0.24 -8.34 39.55
CA LEU A 81 0.36 -9.48 40.25
C LEU A 81 -0.59 -10.63 40.47
N TRP A 82 -1.89 -10.40 40.34
CA TRP A 82 -2.92 -11.40 40.59
C TRP A 82 -3.42 -12.02 39.28
N ALA A 83 -3.68 -13.32 39.30
CA ALA A 83 -4.38 -13.98 38.20
C ALA A 83 -5.76 -13.29 37.99
N GLY A 84 -6.06 -12.88 36.76
CA GLY A 84 -7.25 -12.10 36.43
C GLY A 84 -7.18 -10.62 36.80
N GLY A 85 -6.03 -10.11 37.25
CA GLY A 85 -5.78 -8.67 37.41
C GLY A 85 -5.60 -7.94 36.10
N GLY A 86 -5.51 -6.59 36.17
CA GLY A 86 -5.29 -5.75 34.97
C GLY A 86 -3.92 -5.90 34.38
N ILE A 87 -3.81 -5.69 33.07
CA ILE A 87 -2.55 -5.79 32.34
C ILE A 87 -1.77 -4.48 32.46
N THR A 88 -0.47 -4.59 32.70
CA THR A 88 0.47 -3.46 32.69
C THR A 88 1.07 -3.31 31.29
N HIS A 89 1.06 -2.09 30.74
CA HIS A 89 1.63 -1.77 29.44
C HIS A 89 1.09 -2.59 28.24
N GLY A 90 -0.15 -3.06 28.35
CA GLY A 90 -0.82 -3.74 27.23
C GLY A 90 -1.24 -2.77 26.10
N PRO A 91 -1.70 -3.31 24.97
CA PRO A 91 -2.21 -2.49 23.88
C PRO A 91 -3.45 -1.71 24.31
N ARG A 92 -3.54 -0.44 23.88
CA ARG A 92 -4.67 0.47 24.16
C ARG A 92 -5.24 0.99 22.85
N SER A 93 -6.57 0.97 22.72
CA SER A 93 -7.26 1.50 21.53
C SER A 93 -7.11 3.03 21.37
N GLU A 94 -6.79 3.73 22.47
CA GLU A 94 -6.53 5.18 22.47
C GLU A 94 -5.18 5.58 21.86
N ARG A 95 -4.29 4.61 21.66
CA ARG A 95 -2.95 4.89 21.14
C ARG A 95 -3.03 5.36 19.70
N ASN A 96 -2.55 6.57 19.43
CA ASN A 96 -2.45 7.11 18.08
C ASN A 96 -1.13 6.65 17.42
N TYR A 97 -1.25 6.04 16.24
CA TYR A 97 -0.12 5.61 15.41
C TYR A 97 0.13 6.55 14.22
N ASP A 98 -0.67 7.62 14.08
CA ASP A 98 -0.55 8.54 12.96
C ASP A 98 0.78 9.28 12.97
N LYS A 99 1.42 9.30 11.82
CA LYS A 99 2.67 10.01 11.57
C LYS A 99 2.46 11.06 10.49
N LYS A 100 2.83 12.30 10.78
CA LYS A 100 2.78 13.40 9.81
C LYS A 100 3.80 13.20 8.70
N ILE A 101 3.36 13.31 7.45
CA ILE A 101 4.22 13.24 6.26
C ILE A 101 4.10 14.55 5.50
N ASN A 102 5.22 15.21 5.21
CA ASN A 102 5.23 16.43 4.43
C ASN A 102 4.80 16.13 2.98
N LYS A 103 3.96 16.98 2.39
CA LYS A 103 3.44 16.82 1.02
C LYS A 103 4.57 16.61 -0.01
N LYS A 104 5.61 17.44 0.03
CA LYS A 104 6.77 17.35 -0.87
C LYS A 104 7.56 16.04 -0.69
N MET A 105 7.74 15.57 0.55
CA MET A 105 8.42 14.29 0.83
C MET A 105 7.63 13.12 0.26
N ARG A 106 6.30 13.09 0.45
CA ARG A 106 5.43 12.05 -0.09
C ARG A 106 5.48 11.98 -1.61
N ALA A 107 5.38 13.12 -2.29
CA ALA A 107 5.48 13.17 -3.75
C ALA A 107 6.86 12.72 -4.24
N LYS A 108 7.94 13.25 -3.65
CA LYS A 108 9.31 12.89 -4.03
C LYS A 108 9.59 11.40 -3.81
N ALA A 109 9.13 10.81 -2.70
CA ALA A 109 9.29 9.37 -2.45
C ALA A 109 8.57 8.51 -3.50
N LEU A 110 7.38 8.91 -3.94
CA LEU A 110 6.65 8.24 -5.01
C LEU A 110 7.44 8.26 -6.32
N TYR A 111 7.97 9.42 -6.73
CA TYR A 111 8.73 9.53 -7.98
C TYR A 111 10.06 8.79 -7.91
N VAL A 112 10.73 8.78 -6.78
CA VAL A 112 11.93 7.96 -6.56
C VAL A 112 11.62 6.47 -6.71
N ALA A 113 10.50 6.00 -6.15
CA ALA A 113 10.08 4.61 -6.27
C ALA A 113 9.71 4.24 -7.73
N LEU A 114 8.98 5.12 -8.44
CA LEU A 114 8.66 4.93 -9.86
C LEU A 114 9.92 4.93 -10.74
N SER A 115 10.88 5.82 -10.46
CA SER A 115 12.16 5.89 -11.16
C SER A 115 12.95 4.58 -10.99
N GLN A 116 12.94 4.00 -9.80
CA GLN A 116 13.62 2.73 -9.56
C GLN A 116 12.91 1.57 -10.25
N LYS A 117 11.59 1.51 -10.19
CA LYS A 117 10.80 0.52 -10.94
C LYS A 117 11.06 0.56 -12.44
N MET A 118 11.27 1.77 -12.98
CA MET A 118 11.59 1.95 -14.40
C MET A 118 13.00 1.42 -14.74
N ARG A 119 14.00 1.66 -13.88
CA ARG A 119 15.36 1.11 -14.05
C ARG A 119 15.38 -0.42 -13.97
N ASP A 120 14.52 -0.99 -13.11
CA ASP A 120 14.40 -2.43 -12.92
C ASP A 120 13.55 -3.11 -14.01
N ASN A 121 13.12 -2.36 -15.06
CA ASN A 121 12.23 -2.84 -16.13
C ASN A 121 10.93 -3.48 -15.59
N GLN A 122 10.34 -2.91 -14.54
CA GLN A 122 9.11 -3.40 -13.91
C GLN A 122 7.90 -2.54 -14.24
N VAL A 123 8.03 -1.55 -15.11
CA VAL A 123 6.93 -0.67 -15.53
C VAL A 123 6.53 -0.98 -16.95
N LEU A 124 5.26 -1.30 -17.16
CA LEU A 124 4.66 -1.53 -18.46
C LEU A 124 3.68 -0.40 -18.80
N PHE A 125 3.86 0.22 -19.94
CA PHE A 125 2.96 1.26 -20.45
C PHE A 125 2.01 0.65 -21.48
N VAL A 126 0.71 0.82 -21.24
CA VAL A 126 -0.37 0.29 -22.07
C VAL A 126 -1.21 1.43 -22.61
N GLU A 127 -1.59 1.39 -23.86
CA GLU A 127 -2.31 2.46 -24.55
C GLU A 127 -3.66 2.76 -23.87
N SER A 128 -4.53 1.76 -23.79
CA SER A 128 -5.79 1.81 -23.05
C SER A 128 -6.34 0.40 -22.80
N PHE A 129 -7.29 0.31 -21.87
CA PHE A 129 -8.10 -0.89 -21.62
C PHE A 129 -9.55 -0.70 -22.10
N GLU A 130 -9.76 0.12 -23.11
CA GLU A 130 -11.05 0.27 -23.76
C GLU A 130 -11.42 -1.04 -24.46
N ASN A 131 -12.71 -1.35 -24.56
CA ASN A 131 -13.24 -2.57 -25.18
C ASN A 131 -13.15 -3.88 -24.36
N LEU A 132 -12.95 -3.83 -23.06
CA LEU A 132 -13.13 -5.00 -22.21
C LEU A 132 -14.62 -5.15 -21.85
N SER A 133 -15.16 -6.35 -22.04
CA SER A 133 -16.60 -6.64 -21.77
C SER A 133 -16.94 -6.73 -20.27
N GLY A 134 -16.02 -6.39 -19.36
CA GLY A 134 -16.19 -6.51 -17.92
C GLY A 134 -16.02 -7.94 -17.38
N LYS A 135 -15.67 -8.91 -18.24
CA LYS A 135 -15.43 -10.29 -17.84
C LYS A 135 -13.97 -10.52 -17.43
N THR A 136 -13.78 -11.30 -16.36
CA THR A 136 -12.42 -11.68 -15.90
C THR A 136 -11.62 -12.48 -16.93
N LYS A 137 -12.32 -13.22 -17.81
CA LYS A 137 -11.69 -13.97 -18.90
C LYS A 137 -10.94 -13.05 -19.86
N ASP A 138 -11.53 -11.90 -20.22
CA ASP A 138 -10.92 -10.95 -21.15
C ASP A 138 -9.66 -10.33 -20.53
N MET A 139 -9.74 -9.94 -19.25
CA MET A 139 -8.55 -9.44 -18.54
C MET A 139 -7.45 -10.51 -18.44
N LYS A 140 -7.81 -11.77 -18.22
CA LYS A 140 -6.84 -12.86 -18.18
C LYS A 140 -6.13 -13.03 -19.52
N THR A 141 -6.86 -12.96 -20.64
CA THR A 141 -6.27 -13.01 -21.98
C THR A 141 -5.30 -11.84 -22.23
N VAL A 142 -5.64 -10.64 -21.77
CA VAL A 142 -4.74 -9.47 -21.85
C VAL A 142 -3.45 -9.72 -21.06
N LEU A 143 -3.55 -10.26 -19.85
CA LEU A 143 -2.39 -10.56 -19.02
C LEU A 143 -1.51 -11.67 -19.63
N GLU A 144 -2.10 -12.69 -20.25
CA GLU A 144 -1.41 -13.73 -21.01
C GLU A 144 -0.66 -13.16 -22.23
N ASN A 145 -1.22 -12.12 -22.87
CA ASN A 145 -0.53 -11.40 -23.92
C ASN A 145 0.68 -10.59 -23.39
N PHE A 146 0.57 -10.02 -22.20
CA PHE A 146 1.69 -9.30 -21.58
C PHE A 146 2.84 -10.22 -21.17
N GLU A 147 2.60 -11.50 -20.88
CA GLU A 147 3.67 -12.50 -20.66
C GLU A 147 4.59 -12.68 -21.86
N LYS A 148 4.11 -12.41 -23.09
CA LYS A 148 4.88 -12.53 -24.32
C LYS A 148 5.88 -11.38 -24.51
N ILE A 149 5.74 -10.31 -23.70
CA ILE A 149 6.63 -9.15 -23.77
C ILE A 149 7.92 -9.48 -23.01
N SER A 150 9.06 -9.27 -23.64
CA SER A 150 10.37 -9.47 -23.01
C SER A 150 10.52 -8.67 -21.72
N GLY A 151 10.87 -9.35 -20.63
CA GLY A 151 10.97 -8.79 -19.27
C GLY A 151 9.71 -8.91 -18.43
N PHE A 152 8.56 -9.31 -19.00
CA PHE A 152 7.28 -9.49 -18.28
C PHE A 152 6.79 -10.95 -18.26
N GLU A 153 7.65 -11.91 -18.58
CA GLU A 153 7.35 -13.35 -18.65
C GLU A 153 6.77 -13.91 -17.33
N THR A 154 7.07 -13.29 -16.20
CA THR A 154 6.60 -13.73 -14.88
C THR A 154 5.42 -12.92 -14.34
N ILE A 155 4.71 -12.16 -15.19
CA ILE A 155 3.64 -11.25 -14.76
C ILE A 155 2.45 -11.99 -14.12
N ASN A 156 2.17 -13.24 -14.50
CA ASN A 156 1.08 -14.06 -13.95
C ASN A 156 1.53 -15.15 -12.95
N THR A 157 2.85 -15.26 -12.66
CA THR A 157 3.38 -16.39 -11.86
C THR A 157 3.07 -16.32 -10.38
N LYS A 158 2.96 -15.13 -9.79
CA LYS A 158 2.66 -14.96 -8.37
C LYS A 158 1.15 -14.95 -8.13
N LYS A 159 0.71 -15.58 -7.04
CA LYS A 159 -0.70 -15.63 -6.65
C LYS A 159 -1.24 -14.31 -6.06
N HIS A 160 -0.39 -13.48 -5.48
CA HIS A 160 -0.78 -12.23 -4.81
C HIS A 160 0.23 -11.12 -5.07
N ASN A 161 -0.25 -9.87 -5.08
CA ASN A 161 0.55 -8.64 -5.13
C ASN A 161 1.60 -8.64 -6.26
N ASN A 162 1.23 -9.07 -7.45
CA ASN A 162 2.15 -9.12 -8.56
C ASN A 162 2.04 -7.90 -9.47
N ILE A 163 0.82 -7.49 -9.79
CA ILE A 163 0.52 -6.43 -10.75
C ILE A 163 -0.28 -5.32 -10.07
N TYR A 164 0.24 -4.11 -10.11
CA TYR A 164 -0.51 -2.91 -9.80
C TYR A 164 -0.81 -2.17 -11.09
N MET A 165 -2.09 -2.04 -11.42
CA MET A 165 -2.56 -1.35 -12.61
C MET A 165 -3.11 0.02 -12.22
N THR A 166 -2.75 1.04 -12.98
CA THR A 166 -3.30 2.37 -12.79
C THR A 166 -3.84 2.93 -14.10
N SER A 167 -5.00 3.59 -14.01
CA SER A 167 -5.66 4.26 -15.11
C SER A 167 -6.11 5.66 -14.68
N PRO A 168 -6.11 6.67 -15.55
CA PRO A 168 -6.67 7.98 -15.27
C PRO A 168 -8.16 7.90 -14.92
N GLU A 169 -8.89 7.01 -15.60
CA GLU A 169 -10.31 6.73 -15.41
C GLU A 169 -10.51 5.22 -15.34
N VAL A 170 -11.08 4.77 -14.22
CA VAL A 170 -11.39 3.35 -14.03
C VAL A 170 -12.88 3.14 -14.31
N SER A 171 -13.19 2.56 -15.48
CA SER A 171 -14.57 2.19 -15.81
C SER A 171 -15.08 1.07 -14.90
N ALA A 172 -16.40 0.98 -14.72
CA ALA A 172 -17.03 -0.08 -13.94
C ALA A 172 -16.73 -1.48 -14.54
N GLU A 173 -16.67 -1.57 -15.85
CA GLU A 173 -16.34 -2.79 -16.59
C GLU A 173 -14.91 -3.24 -16.31
N LEU A 174 -13.94 -2.35 -16.42
CA LEU A 174 -12.54 -2.64 -16.12
C LEU A 174 -12.34 -3.08 -14.65
N LYS A 175 -13.05 -2.42 -13.73
CA LYS A 175 -13.04 -2.79 -12.32
C LYS A 175 -13.60 -4.19 -12.08
N ASN A 176 -14.71 -4.53 -12.73
CA ASN A 176 -15.32 -5.86 -12.62
C ASN A 176 -14.43 -6.94 -13.23
N ALA A 177 -13.76 -6.67 -14.36
CA ALA A 177 -12.83 -7.59 -15.00
C ALA A 177 -11.61 -7.90 -14.12
N ALA A 178 -11.06 -6.91 -13.40
CA ALA A 178 -9.87 -7.07 -12.56
C ALA A 178 -10.15 -7.59 -11.15
N LYS A 179 -11.33 -7.30 -10.58
CA LYS A 179 -11.68 -7.50 -9.17
C LYS A 179 -11.43 -8.93 -8.64
N ASN A 180 -11.68 -9.95 -9.46
CA ASN A 180 -11.56 -11.34 -9.04
C ASN A 180 -10.14 -11.93 -9.22
N LEU A 181 -9.20 -11.16 -9.74
CA LEU A 181 -7.82 -11.59 -9.94
C LEU A 181 -6.98 -11.22 -8.71
N ALA A 182 -6.67 -12.19 -7.85
CA ALA A 182 -5.99 -11.95 -6.57
C ALA A 182 -4.57 -11.34 -6.70
N HIS A 183 -3.93 -11.51 -7.85
CA HIS A 183 -2.58 -10.97 -8.12
C HIS A 183 -2.59 -9.60 -8.79
N VAL A 184 -3.77 -9.06 -9.13
CA VAL A 184 -3.97 -7.78 -9.80
C VAL A 184 -4.70 -6.82 -8.87
N THR A 185 -4.20 -5.60 -8.77
CA THR A 185 -4.92 -4.49 -8.14
C THR A 185 -5.03 -3.35 -9.11
N LEU A 186 -6.25 -2.89 -9.35
CA LEU A 186 -6.56 -1.77 -10.23
C LEU A 186 -7.00 -0.56 -9.40
N GLN A 187 -6.37 0.58 -9.63
CA GLN A 187 -6.66 1.83 -8.93
C GLN A 187 -6.57 3.04 -9.86
N ASP A 188 -7.30 4.10 -9.50
CA ASP A 188 -7.13 5.40 -10.16
C ASP A 188 -5.74 5.97 -9.90
N VAL A 189 -5.19 6.70 -10.86
CA VAL A 189 -3.92 7.45 -10.71
C VAL A 189 -3.94 8.38 -9.49
N LYS A 190 -5.10 8.90 -9.12
CA LYS A 190 -5.30 9.77 -7.95
C LYS A 190 -4.92 9.10 -6.64
N ASN A 191 -5.13 7.78 -6.54
CA ASN A 191 -4.90 6.97 -5.34
C ASN A 191 -3.48 6.38 -5.28
N LEU A 192 -2.66 6.63 -6.30
CA LEU A 192 -1.30 6.09 -6.37
C LEU A 192 -0.47 6.54 -5.16
N ASN A 193 0.15 5.57 -4.50
CA ASN A 193 0.96 5.79 -3.31
C ASN A 193 2.23 4.92 -3.30
N VAL A 194 3.19 5.30 -2.45
CA VAL A 194 4.49 4.62 -2.34
C VAL A 194 4.34 3.17 -1.87
N VAL A 195 3.39 2.90 -0.97
CA VAL A 195 3.21 1.56 -0.38
C VAL A 195 2.79 0.57 -1.46
N ASP A 196 1.85 0.96 -2.33
CA ASP A 196 1.40 0.10 -3.42
C ASP A 196 2.52 -0.12 -4.44
N VAL A 197 3.20 0.94 -4.86
CA VAL A 197 4.33 0.82 -5.81
C VAL A 197 5.41 -0.13 -5.30
N MET A 198 5.70 -0.13 -3.99
CA MET A 198 6.72 -0.99 -3.39
C MET A 198 6.25 -2.43 -3.15
N ASN A 199 4.96 -2.64 -2.87
CA ASN A 199 4.42 -3.96 -2.56
C ASN A 199 4.24 -4.85 -3.80
N TYR A 200 3.98 -4.25 -4.96
CA TYR A 200 3.75 -4.98 -6.21
C TYR A 200 5.02 -5.06 -7.03
N ARG A 201 5.23 -6.19 -7.71
CA ARG A 201 6.41 -6.38 -8.57
C ARG A 201 6.30 -5.56 -9.84
N TYR A 202 5.20 -5.70 -10.57
CA TYR A 202 4.98 -5.02 -11.84
C TYR A 202 4.00 -3.87 -11.68
N PHE A 203 4.29 -2.79 -12.39
CA PHE A 203 3.48 -1.59 -12.42
C PHE A 203 3.01 -1.33 -13.84
N VAL A 204 1.69 -1.39 -14.07
CA VAL A 204 1.07 -1.19 -15.39
C VAL A 204 0.38 0.16 -15.43
N ILE A 205 0.77 1.00 -16.36
CA ILE A 205 0.22 2.35 -16.56
C ILE A 205 -0.62 2.37 -17.83
N SER A 206 -1.92 2.54 -17.68
CA SER A 206 -2.83 2.78 -18.80
C SER A 206 -2.89 4.27 -19.15
N SER A 207 -3.14 4.56 -20.44
CA SER A 207 -3.22 5.92 -20.97
C SER A 207 -2.07 6.81 -20.48
N PRO A 208 -0.83 6.45 -20.84
CA PRO A 208 0.36 6.99 -20.20
C PRO A 208 0.50 8.50 -20.32
N GLU A 209 0.02 9.12 -21.39
CA GLU A 209 0.05 10.57 -21.58
C GLU A 209 -0.74 11.29 -20.50
N LYS A 210 -2.04 10.90 -20.34
CA LYS A 210 -2.92 11.48 -19.31
C LYS A 210 -2.38 11.22 -17.89
N THR A 211 -1.82 10.03 -17.67
CA THR A 211 -1.24 9.66 -16.38
C THR A 211 0.00 10.49 -16.05
N VAL A 212 0.90 10.67 -17.00
CA VAL A 212 2.10 11.49 -16.84
C VAL A 212 1.75 12.96 -16.62
N GLU A 213 0.82 13.51 -17.40
CA GLU A 213 0.31 14.87 -17.22
C GLU A 213 -0.26 15.08 -15.81
N PHE A 214 -1.07 14.13 -15.31
CA PHE A 214 -1.58 14.20 -13.95
C PHE A 214 -0.48 14.17 -12.89
N LEU A 215 0.55 13.35 -13.06
CA LEU A 215 1.69 13.31 -12.15
C LEU A 215 2.51 14.60 -12.19
N GLN A 216 2.64 15.23 -13.36
CA GLN A 216 3.29 16.53 -13.50
C GLN A 216 2.52 17.66 -12.80
N THR A 217 1.18 17.67 -12.91
CA THR A 217 0.36 18.68 -12.21
C THR A 217 0.48 18.58 -10.69
N LYS A 218 0.67 17.38 -10.14
CA LYS A 218 0.98 17.19 -8.70
C LYS A 218 2.34 17.76 -8.28
N LEU A 219 3.30 17.90 -9.20
CA LEU A 219 4.59 18.57 -8.94
C LEU A 219 4.46 20.09 -8.93
N THR A 220 3.65 20.63 -9.83
CA THR A 220 3.52 22.08 -10.05
C THR A 220 2.55 22.77 -9.08
N ASN A 221 1.57 22.05 -8.56
CA ASN A 221 0.66 22.60 -7.54
C ASN A 221 1.40 22.73 -6.19
N LYS A 222 2.00 23.91 -6.01
CA LYS A 222 2.65 24.41 -4.80
C LYS A 222 1.68 24.61 -3.64
#